data_6bc111fa6164a1f148cdcc5b72d62538
#
_entry.id   6bc111fa6164a1f148cdcc5b72d62538
#
_cell.length_a   1.000
_cell.length_b   1.000
_cell.length_c   1.000
_cell.angle_alpha   90.00
_cell.angle_beta   90.00
_cell.angle_gamma   90.00
#
_symmetry.space_group_name_H-M   'P 1'
#
loop_
_entity.id
_entity.type
_entity.pdbx_description
1 polymer ?
#
loop_
_entity_poly.entity_id
_entity_poly.type
_entity_poly.pdbx_seq_one_letter_code
_entity_poly.pdbx_strand_id
1 'polypeptide(L)'
;MKVLVEATSRRRPSWRRRLLWGFAALTLMAVGVGAAGLYAYDRSQRDRVAAGVVVHGIEIGGLSAADARATLSRRLLPRYRLPLVLVHGRRHFPLRPAAVGVRIDIAGAVASAVARSRRGGFLHRVYREVRGEPLDLSVEPRVRYARRKLATFVRRVEAQVAVPPRAARFVPSLRKPRLVPSRDGLALRSDRLIAAIEPRLLDPAAPRSLELPTKPLVPNPTTGALARRYRSYIAVSRSERRLRLFEHLKLVKTYVIAVGRIGLETPAGLYRTDDKQVDPSWHVPHSAWAGALAGRVIPPGPDDPLKARWMGFYDGAGIHGTDDLSSLGTAASHGCIRMSIPDVIELYGIVPLHTPLFIS
;
A
#
# COMPACT_ATOMS: atom_id res chain seq x y z
N MET A 1 -68.02 104.97 -26.30
CA MET A 1 -67.29 104.19 -25.29
C MET A 1 -67.87 102.81 -25.27
N LYS A 2 -67.22 101.81 -25.94
CA LYS A 2 -67.64 100.41 -26.05
C LYS A 2 -66.87 99.56 -25.05
N VAL A 3 -67.58 98.95 -24.13
CA VAL A 3 -67.01 98.02 -23.19
C VAL A 3 -67.08 96.63 -23.84
N LEU A 4 -65.91 95.99 -24.09
CA LEU A 4 -65.79 94.59 -24.53
C LEU A 4 -65.85 93.71 -23.31
N VAL A 5 -66.84 92.80 -23.26
CA VAL A 5 -66.97 91.68 -22.29
C VAL A 5 -66.30 90.43 -22.87
N GLU A 6 -65.16 89.99 -22.31
CA GLU A 6 -64.52 88.71 -22.65
C GLU A 6 -65.27 87.55 -21.99
N ALA A 7 -65.86 86.73 -22.82
CA ALA A 7 -66.51 85.48 -22.37
C ALA A 7 -65.49 84.31 -22.28
N THR A 8 -65.04 83.98 -21.08
CA THR A 8 -64.22 82.81 -20.81
C THR A 8 -65.07 81.51 -20.96
N SER A 9 -64.90 80.83 -22.11
CA SER A 9 -65.55 79.53 -22.31
C SER A 9 -64.87 78.39 -21.49
N ARG A 10 -65.42 78.03 -20.34
CA ARG A 10 -65.03 76.78 -19.61
C ARG A 10 -65.48 75.59 -20.44
N ARG A 11 -64.51 74.92 -21.16
CA ARG A 11 -64.72 73.64 -21.83
C ARG A 11 -65.05 72.58 -20.77
N ARG A 12 -66.22 72.12 -20.67
CA ARG A 12 -66.63 70.95 -19.85
C ARG A 12 -65.99 69.70 -20.44
N PRO A 13 -65.25 68.87 -19.63
CA PRO A 13 -64.70 67.63 -20.14
C PRO A 13 -65.83 66.71 -20.56
N SER A 14 -65.77 66.19 -21.79
CA SER A 14 -66.81 65.32 -22.35
C SER A 14 -66.98 64.04 -21.48
N TRP A 15 -68.20 63.66 -21.26
CA TRP A 15 -68.57 62.49 -20.45
C TRP A 15 -67.79 61.21 -20.90
N ARG A 16 -67.45 61.09 -22.17
CA ARG A 16 -66.62 60.05 -22.76
C ARG A 16 -65.19 60.01 -22.18
N ARG A 17 -64.57 61.18 -21.95
CA ARG A 17 -63.25 61.27 -21.30
C ARG A 17 -63.31 60.81 -19.83
N ARG A 18 -64.38 61.15 -19.09
CA ARG A 18 -64.59 60.73 -17.70
C ARG A 18 -64.78 59.21 -17.62
N LEU A 19 -65.53 58.60 -18.55
CA LEU A 19 -65.69 57.15 -18.66
C LEU A 19 -64.40 56.43 -19.03
N LEU A 20 -63.58 56.97 -19.98
CA LEU A 20 -62.27 56.42 -20.35
C LEU A 20 -61.31 56.47 -19.18
N TRP A 21 -61.25 57.59 -18.43
CA TRP A 21 -60.43 57.69 -17.22
C TRP A 21 -60.91 56.76 -16.09
N GLY A 22 -62.21 56.62 -15.91
CA GLY A 22 -62.79 55.64 -14.96
C GLY A 22 -62.47 54.22 -15.32
N PHE A 23 -62.57 53.84 -16.59
CA PHE A 23 -62.21 52.51 -17.08
C PHE A 23 -60.70 52.25 -16.94
N ALA A 24 -59.84 53.21 -17.29
CA ALA A 24 -58.40 53.11 -17.11
C ALA A 24 -58.01 52.98 -15.63
N ALA A 25 -58.65 53.73 -14.73
CA ALA A 25 -58.45 53.64 -13.30
C ALA A 25 -58.88 52.27 -12.74
N LEU A 26 -60.02 51.72 -13.19
CA LEU A 26 -60.48 50.41 -12.79
C LEU A 26 -59.56 49.29 -13.29
N THR A 27 -59.09 49.38 -14.52
CA THR A 27 -58.11 48.45 -15.11
C THR A 27 -56.78 48.49 -14.35
N LEU A 28 -56.27 49.66 -14.05
CA LEU A 28 -55.06 49.84 -13.24
C LEU A 28 -55.22 49.29 -11.83
N MET A 29 -56.38 49.49 -11.21
CA MET A 29 -56.69 48.95 -9.90
C MET A 29 -56.80 47.41 -9.96
N ALA A 30 -57.43 46.80 -10.97
CA ALA A 30 -57.49 45.37 -11.15
C ALA A 30 -56.13 44.74 -11.40
N VAL A 31 -55.25 45.41 -12.22
CA VAL A 31 -53.86 44.98 -12.43
C VAL A 31 -53.09 45.10 -11.13
N GLY A 32 -53.26 46.17 -10.37
CA GLY A 32 -52.59 46.38 -9.07
C GLY A 32 -52.97 45.31 -8.03
N VAL A 33 -54.28 44.99 -7.91
CA VAL A 33 -54.76 43.93 -7.02
C VAL A 33 -54.24 42.56 -7.46
N GLY A 34 -54.25 42.28 -8.77
CA GLY A 34 -53.72 41.05 -9.35
C GLY A 34 -52.22 40.91 -9.07
N ALA A 35 -51.44 41.98 -9.29
CA ALA A 35 -50.02 41.99 -9.02
C ALA A 35 -49.71 41.82 -7.50
N ALA A 36 -50.45 42.47 -6.64
CA ALA A 36 -50.31 42.31 -5.18
C ALA A 36 -50.68 40.90 -4.73
N GLY A 37 -51.73 40.27 -5.29
CA GLY A 37 -52.13 38.89 -5.02
C GLY A 37 -51.04 37.89 -5.46
N LEU A 38 -50.49 38.05 -6.67
CA LEU A 38 -49.37 37.24 -7.17
C LEU A 38 -48.11 37.41 -6.33
N TYR A 39 -47.82 38.62 -5.90
CA TYR A 39 -46.69 38.86 -5.00
C TYR A 39 -46.87 38.21 -3.62
N ALA A 40 -48.09 38.34 -3.04
CA ALA A 40 -48.40 37.70 -1.77
C ALA A 40 -48.34 36.16 -1.89
N TYR A 41 -48.73 35.59 -3.00
CA TYR A 41 -48.61 34.15 -3.31
C TYR A 41 -47.14 33.75 -3.41
N ASP A 42 -46.30 34.42 -4.23
CA ASP A 42 -44.88 34.11 -4.30
C ASP A 42 -44.18 34.23 -2.92
N ARG A 43 -44.64 35.19 -2.11
CA ARG A 43 -44.14 35.38 -0.76
C ARG A 43 -44.49 34.20 0.17
N SER A 44 -45.72 33.67 0.03
CA SER A 44 -46.18 32.49 0.81
C SER A 44 -45.42 31.22 0.43
N GLN A 45 -44.90 31.13 -0.78
CA GLN A 45 -44.11 30.00 -1.28
C GLN A 45 -42.61 30.10 -0.99
N ARG A 46 -42.16 31.09 -0.21
CA ARG A 46 -40.70 31.38 0.01
C ARG A 46 -39.93 30.21 0.60
N ASP A 47 -40.54 29.40 1.43
CA ASP A 47 -39.94 28.29 2.13
C ASP A 47 -40.23 26.91 1.48
N ARG A 48 -40.84 26.92 0.28
CA ARG A 48 -41.14 25.70 -0.45
C ARG A 48 -40.09 25.39 -1.51
N VAL A 49 -39.87 24.13 -1.73
CA VAL A 49 -39.04 23.59 -2.81
C VAL A 49 -39.85 23.47 -4.07
N ALA A 50 -39.33 23.91 -5.21
CA ALA A 50 -40.04 23.77 -6.49
C ALA A 50 -40.29 22.29 -6.86
N ALA A 51 -41.33 22.01 -7.64
CA ALA A 51 -41.59 20.66 -8.18
C ALA A 51 -40.39 20.18 -9.00
N GLY A 52 -40.11 18.87 -9.00
CA GLY A 52 -39.01 18.24 -9.75
C GLY A 52 -37.64 18.36 -9.10
N VAL A 53 -37.54 18.80 -7.84
CA VAL A 53 -36.27 18.82 -7.09
C VAL A 53 -36.07 17.52 -6.34
N VAL A 54 -34.92 16.87 -6.59
CA VAL A 54 -34.53 15.60 -5.97
C VAL A 54 -33.20 15.73 -5.20
N VAL A 55 -33.06 14.97 -4.12
CA VAL A 55 -31.81 14.84 -3.34
C VAL A 55 -31.49 13.35 -3.22
N HIS A 56 -30.38 12.89 -3.83
CA HIS A 56 -30.02 11.47 -3.91
C HIS A 56 -31.19 10.55 -4.30
N GLY A 57 -31.97 10.92 -5.33
CA GLY A 57 -33.11 10.15 -5.80
C GLY A 57 -34.34 10.23 -4.89
N ILE A 58 -34.34 11.08 -3.87
CA ILE A 58 -35.49 11.35 -3.00
C ILE A 58 -36.15 12.65 -3.47
N GLU A 59 -37.36 12.58 -3.96
CA GLU A 59 -38.12 13.75 -4.35
C GLU A 59 -38.53 14.55 -3.12
N ILE A 60 -38.25 15.86 -3.16
CA ILE A 60 -38.63 16.83 -2.12
C ILE A 60 -39.35 18.05 -2.72
N GLY A 61 -39.68 17.96 -4.02
CA GLY A 61 -40.47 18.99 -4.71
C GLY A 61 -41.83 19.20 -4.08
N GLY A 62 -42.27 20.47 -4.02
CA GLY A 62 -43.57 20.86 -3.42
C GLY A 62 -43.60 20.89 -1.89
N LEU A 63 -42.58 20.34 -1.22
CA LEU A 63 -42.52 20.31 0.25
C LEU A 63 -42.05 21.65 0.82
N SER A 64 -42.49 21.96 2.06
CA SER A 64 -41.87 23.02 2.85
C SER A 64 -40.45 22.65 3.22
N ALA A 65 -39.60 23.64 3.55
CA ALA A 65 -38.23 23.38 4.01
C ALA A 65 -38.18 22.46 5.26
N ALA A 66 -39.19 22.55 6.15
CA ALA A 66 -39.34 21.71 7.34
C ALA A 66 -39.65 20.25 6.95
N ASP A 67 -40.65 20.05 6.08
CA ASP A 67 -41.09 18.72 5.61
C ASP A 67 -39.99 18.05 4.76
N ALA A 68 -39.29 18.83 3.92
CA ALA A 68 -38.16 18.35 3.13
C ALA A 68 -37.03 17.83 4.05
N ARG A 69 -36.67 18.58 5.13
CA ARG A 69 -35.70 18.12 6.14
C ARG A 69 -36.14 16.85 6.84
N ALA A 70 -37.42 16.80 7.25
CA ALA A 70 -37.98 15.60 7.92
C ALA A 70 -37.97 14.39 6.98
N THR A 71 -38.33 14.57 5.70
CA THR A 71 -38.31 13.53 4.68
C THR A 71 -36.92 13.00 4.41
N LEU A 72 -35.94 13.89 4.19
CA LEU A 72 -34.55 13.51 4.01
C LEU A 72 -33.97 12.82 5.26
N SER A 73 -34.30 13.31 6.46
CA SER A 73 -33.86 12.67 7.69
C SER A 73 -34.38 11.24 7.85
N ARG A 74 -35.63 11.00 7.47
CA ARG A 74 -36.24 9.66 7.54
C ARG A 74 -35.76 8.72 6.43
N ARG A 75 -35.56 9.20 5.20
CA ARG A 75 -35.28 8.34 4.03
C ARG A 75 -33.79 8.26 3.69
N LEU A 76 -33.01 9.32 3.89
CA LEU A 76 -31.61 9.40 3.48
C LEU A 76 -30.65 8.97 4.61
N LEU A 77 -30.84 9.44 5.85
CA LEU A 77 -29.92 9.13 6.95
C LEU A 77 -29.73 7.62 7.21
N PRO A 78 -30.78 6.76 7.15
CA PRO A 78 -30.57 5.32 7.34
C PRO A 78 -29.62 4.70 6.31
N ARG A 79 -29.64 5.17 5.04
CA ARG A 79 -28.76 4.68 3.97
C ARG A 79 -27.28 4.97 4.29
N TYR A 80 -26.96 6.14 4.85
CA TYR A 80 -25.61 6.51 5.27
C TYR A 80 -25.14 5.81 6.56
N ARG A 81 -26.04 5.19 7.32
CA ARG A 81 -25.69 4.43 8.54
C ARG A 81 -25.29 2.99 8.25
N LEU A 82 -25.56 2.49 7.04
CA LEU A 82 -25.20 1.13 6.65
C LEU A 82 -23.68 0.94 6.72
N PRO A 83 -23.18 -0.11 7.41
CA PRO A 83 -21.75 -0.36 7.52
C PRO A 83 -21.16 -0.71 6.14
N LEU A 84 -19.92 -0.28 5.92
CA LEU A 84 -19.09 -0.77 4.84
C LEU A 84 -18.31 -1.99 5.37
N VAL A 85 -18.42 -3.14 4.72
CA VAL A 85 -17.74 -4.38 5.11
C VAL A 85 -16.50 -4.56 4.26
N LEU A 86 -15.33 -4.49 4.91
CA LEU A 86 -14.06 -4.82 4.26
C LEU A 86 -13.82 -6.32 4.41
N VAL A 87 -13.44 -6.99 3.32
CA VAL A 87 -13.33 -8.45 3.25
C VAL A 87 -11.88 -8.85 2.95
N HIS A 88 -11.38 -9.87 3.64
CA HIS A 88 -10.12 -10.53 3.33
C HIS A 88 -10.23 -12.04 3.59
N GLY A 89 -10.44 -12.80 2.55
CA GLY A 89 -10.77 -14.22 2.66
C GLY A 89 -12.03 -14.43 3.49
N ARG A 90 -11.93 -15.12 4.62
CA ARG A 90 -13.04 -15.35 5.56
C ARG A 90 -13.21 -14.26 6.62
N ARG A 91 -12.32 -13.27 6.66
CA ARG A 91 -12.33 -12.22 7.69
C ARG A 91 -13.08 -10.99 7.18
N HIS A 92 -13.93 -10.44 8.04
CA HIS A 92 -14.76 -9.27 7.75
C HIS A 92 -14.45 -8.16 8.77
N PHE A 93 -14.28 -6.94 8.29
CA PHE A 93 -13.97 -5.76 9.07
C PHE A 93 -15.04 -4.69 8.83
N PRO A 94 -16.10 -4.65 9.63
CA PRO A 94 -17.17 -3.68 9.43
C PRO A 94 -16.73 -2.28 9.84
N LEU A 95 -16.80 -1.34 8.91
CA LEU A 95 -16.62 0.09 9.15
C LEU A 95 -18.00 0.74 9.29
N ARG A 96 -18.36 1.11 10.50
CA ARG A 96 -19.57 1.90 10.76
C ARG A 96 -19.30 3.37 10.43
N PRO A 97 -20.10 4.04 9.55
CA PRO A 97 -19.86 5.44 9.18
C PRO A 97 -19.79 6.39 10.37
N ALA A 98 -20.59 6.14 11.40
CA ALA A 98 -20.55 6.90 12.65
C ALA A 98 -19.18 6.85 13.35
N ALA A 99 -18.47 5.69 13.27
CA ALA A 99 -17.16 5.52 13.92
C ALA A 99 -16.09 6.44 13.29
N VAL A 100 -16.22 6.78 12.01
CA VAL A 100 -15.36 7.73 11.31
C VAL A 100 -15.97 9.13 11.24
N GLY A 101 -17.06 9.39 11.97
CA GLY A 101 -17.65 10.70 12.12
C GLY A 101 -18.31 11.22 10.85
N VAL A 102 -18.94 10.34 10.05
CA VAL A 102 -19.72 10.75 8.87
C VAL A 102 -20.87 11.65 9.31
N ARG A 103 -20.96 12.83 8.71
CA ARG A 103 -22.01 13.83 8.92
C ARG A 103 -22.52 14.33 7.57
N ILE A 104 -23.84 14.45 7.47
CA ILE A 104 -24.52 14.86 6.26
C ILE A 104 -25.21 16.18 6.55
N ASP A 105 -24.97 17.19 5.73
CA ASP A 105 -25.57 18.51 5.85
C ASP A 105 -26.92 18.54 5.12
N ILE A 106 -27.95 17.94 5.74
CA ILE A 106 -29.31 17.97 5.24
C ILE A 106 -29.87 19.39 5.22
N ALA A 107 -29.56 20.20 6.25
CA ALA A 107 -30.04 21.56 6.32
C ALA A 107 -29.52 22.42 5.18
N GLY A 108 -28.21 22.31 4.89
CA GLY A 108 -27.57 22.98 3.75
C GLY A 108 -28.11 22.51 2.40
N ALA A 109 -28.40 21.21 2.25
CA ALA A 109 -29.01 20.66 1.04
C ALA A 109 -30.40 21.26 0.77
N VAL A 110 -31.27 21.29 1.80
CA VAL A 110 -32.62 21.88 1.68
C VAL A 110 -32.52 23.38 1.44
N ALA A 111 -31.66 24.11 2.15
CA ALA A 111 -31.46 25.54 1.89
C ALA A 111 -30.98 25.81 0.45
N SER A 112 -30.09 24.97 -0.07
CA SER A 112 -29.62 25.02 -1.45
C SER A 112 -30.75 24.74 -2.45
N ALA A 113 -31.60 23.74 -2.15
CA ALA A 113 -32.75 23.40 -2.96
C ALA A 113 -33.75 24.57 -3.04
N VAL A 114 -34.13 25.16 -1.90
CA VAL A 114 -34.99 26.34 -1.83
C VAL A 114 -34.39 27.54 -2.58
N ALA A 115 -33.10 27.84 -2.35
CA ALA A 115 -32.42 28.95 -3.02
C ALA A 115 -32.37 28.78 -4.55
N ARG A 116 -32.13 27.56 -5.03
CA ARG A 116 -32.13 27.26 -6.48
C ARG A 116 -33.54 27.28 -7.07
N SER A 117 -34.56 26.83 -6.31
CA SER A 117 -35.97 26.90 -6.69
C SER A 117 -36.42 28.35 -6.96
N ARG A 118 -35.81 29.30 -6.29
CA ARG A 118 -36.10 30.74 -6.39
C ARG A 118 -35.27 31.49 -7.41
N ARG A 119 -34.40 30.81 -8.16
CA ARG A 119 -33.64 31.49 -9.25
C ARG A 119 -34.58 31.89 -10.38
N GLY A 120 -34.34 33.09 -10.92
CA GLY A 120 -35.15 33.71 -11.98
C GLY A 120 -36.05 34.82 -11.47
N GLY A 121 -36.63 35.58 -12.42
CA GLY A 121 -37.53 36.67 -12.13
C GLY A 121 -38.85 36.21 -11.51
N PHE A 122 -39.49 37.08 -10.76
CA PHE A 122 -40.77 36.83 -10.10
C PHE A 122 -41.84 36.26 -11.06
N LEU A 123 -42.05 36.91 -12.22
CA LEU A 123 -43.06 36.47 -13.20
C LEU A 123 -42.77 35.07 -13.76
N HIS A 124 -41.51 34.76 -14.00
CA HIS A 124 -41.11 33.44 -14.50
C HIS A 124 -41.38 32.35 -13.45
N ARG A 125 -41.16 32.61 -12.17
CA ARG A 125 -41.45 31.68 -11.09
C ARG A 125 -42.92 31.36 -10.98
N VAL A 126 -43.76 32.43 -10.95
CA VAL A 126 -45.23 32.29 -10.88
C VAL A 126 -45.75 31.54 -12.10
N TYR A 127 -45.28 31.89 -13.31
CA TYR A 127 -45.68 31.24 -14.54
C TYR A 127 -45.38 29.71 -14.51
N ARG A 128 -44.16 29.33 -14.12
CA ARG A 128 -43.75 27.96 -13.98
C ARG A 128 -44.61 27.20 -12.96
N GLU A 129 -44.89 27.81 -11.83
CA GLU A 129 -45.64 27.19 -10.74
C GLU A 129 -47.10 26.98 -11.13
N VAL A 130 -47.73 27.97 -11.79
CA VAL A 130 -49.10 27.83 -12.29
C VAL A 130 -49.23 26.77 -13.38
N ARG A 131 -48.15 26.57 -14.22
CA ARG A 131 -48.13 25.52 -15.22
C ARG A 131 -47.73 24.16 -14.69
N GLY A 132 -47.24 24.07 -13.46
CA GLY A 132 -46.76 22.82 -12.88
C GLY A 132 -45.49 22.30 -13.54
N GLU A 133 -44.70 23.16 -14.19
CA GLU A 133 -43.47 22.76 -14.88
C GLU A 133 -42.37 22.38 -13.84
N PRO A 134 -41.85 21.12 -13.87
CA PRO A 134 -40.79 20.69 -12.92
C PRO A 134 -39.45 21.40 -13.19
N LEU A 135 -38.67 21.58 -12.14
CA LEU A 135 -37.34 22.23 -12.25
C LEU A 135 -36.23 21.29 -12.69
N ASP A 136 -36.43 19.95 -12.65
CA ASP A 136 -35.49 18.87 -12.93
C ASP A 136 -34.10 19.14 -12.29
N LEU A 137 -34.09 19.42 -10.99
CA LEU A 137 -32.91 19.82 -10.25
C LEU A 137 -32.48 18.70 -9.28
N SER A 138 -31.27 18.19 -9.48
CA SER A 138 -30.61 17.34 -8.48
C SER A 138 -29.72 18.17 -7.55
N VAL A 139 -29.85 17.95 -6.24
CA VAL A 139 -29.06 18.58 -5.20
C VAL A 139 -28.34 17.52 -4.39
N GLU A 140 -27.01 17.59 -4.36
CA GLU A 140 -26.18 16.69 -3.57
C GLU A 140 -25.92 17.30 -2.18
N PRO A 141 -26.21 16.58 -1.07
CA PRO A 141 -25.88 17.05 0.26
C PRO A 141 -24.36 17.02 0.48
N ARG A 142 -23.83 17.96 1.23
CA ARG A 142 -22.45 17.91 1.65
C ARG A 142 -22.24 16.83 2.70
N VAL A 143 -21.39 15.86 2.40
CA VAL A 143 -20.99 14.80 3.33
C VAL A 143 -19.56 15.06 3.79
N ARG A 144 -19.33 14.95 5.11
CA ARG A 144 -18.02 15.11 5.73
C ARG A 144 -17.72 13.91 6.62
N TYR A 145 -16.46 13.57 6.77
CA TYR A 145 -15.98 12.53 7.68
C TYR A 145 -14.63 12.93 8.27
N ALA A 146 -14.22 12.27 9.35
CA ALA A 146 -12.95 12.55 10.03
C ALA A 146 -11.83 11.67 9.46
N ARG A 147 -10.98 12.23 8.58
CA ARG A 147 -9.86 11.52 7.94
C ARG A 147 -8.94 10.81 8.95
N ARG A 148 -8.64 11.46 10.09
CA ARG A 148 -7.81 10.86 11.16
C ARG A 148 -8.45 9.58 11.73
N LYS A 149 -9.76 9.57 11.93
CA LYS A 149 -10.48 8.39 12.41
C LYS A 149 -10.48 7.25 11.38
N LEU A 150 -10.62 7.59 10.09
CA LEU A 150 -10.51 6.61 9.00
C LEU A 150 -9.10 6.01 8.96
N ALA A 151 -8.06 6.84 9.00
CA ALA A 151 -6.67 6.35 9.04
C ALA A 151 -6.40 5.45 10.25
N THR A 152 -6.95 5.78 11.42
CA THR A 152 -6.84 4.94 12.62
C THR A 152 -7.56 3.61 12.46
N PHE A 153 -8.72 3.59 11.84
CA PHE A 153 -9.43 2.35 11.52
C PHE A 153 -8.61 1.49 10.55
N VAL A 154 -8.07 2.07 9.46
CA VAL A 154 -7.24 1.36 8.48
C VAL A 154 -5.99 0.77 9.14
N ARG A 155 -5.27 1.51 10.00
CA ARG A 155 -4.13 0.97 10.76
C ARG A 155 -4.51 -0.22 11.65
N ARG A 156 -5.70 -0.20 12.25
CA ARG A 156 -6.21 -1.34 13.05
C ARG A 156 -6.46 -2.57 12.18
N VAL A 157 -7.03 -2.38 10.99
CA VAL A 157 -7.22 -3.46 10.01
C VAL A 157 -5.87 -3.99 9.54
N GLU A 158 -4.91 -3.10 9.21
CA GLU A 158 -3.55 -3.46 8.82
C GLU A 158 -2.86 -4.32 9.87
N ALA A 159 -2.90 -3.91 11.14
CA ALA A 159 -2.31 -4.68 12.24
C ALA A 159 -2.90 -6.10 12.40
N GLN A 160 -4.13 -6.32 11.93
CA GLN A 160 -4.76 -7.63 11.97
C GLN A 160 -4.52 -8.48 10.72
N VAL A 161 -4.18 -7.87 9.58
CA VAL A 161 -4.02 -8.56 8.28
C VAL A 161 -2.56 -8.71 7.91
N ALA A 162 -1.70 -7.77 8.29
CA ALA A 162 -0.29 -7.81 7.97
C ALA A 162 0.41 -9.02 8.59
N VAL A 163 1.21 -9.70 7.76
CA VAL A 163 2.05 -10.83 8.16
C VAL A 163 3.49 -10.48 7.77
N PRO A 164 4.43 -10.45 8.72
CA PRO A 164 5.83 -10.19 8.40
C PRO A 164 6.41 -11.35 7.59
N PRO A 165 7.25 -11.08 6.59
CA PRO A 165 7.94 -12.13 5.84
C PRO A 165 8.97 -12.83 6.74
N ARG A 166 9.21 -14.11 6.50
CA ARG A 166 10.27 -14.88 7.17
C ARG A 166 11.32 -15.28 6.15
N ALA A 167 12.56 -14.82 6.35
CA ALA A 167 13.69 -15.17 5.50
C ALA A 167 14.04 -16.67 5.61
N ALA A 168 14.55 -17.21 4.52
CA ALA A 168 15.15 -18.54 4.55
C ALA A 168 16.41 -18.55 5.44
N ARG A 169 16.71 -19.69 6.07
CA ARG A 169 17.92 -19.88 6.87
C ARG A 169 18.61 -21.18 6.47
N PHE A 170 19.92 -21.12 6.37
CA PHE A 170 20.76 -22.31 6.28
C PHE A 170 21.14 -22.78 7.69
N VAL A 171 21.04 -24.08 7.92
CA VAL A 171 21.52 -24.72 9.15
C VAL A 171 22.69 -25.60 8.76
N PRO A 172 23.94 -25.17 9.08
CA PRO A 172 25.13 -25.94 8.79
C PRO A 172 25.13 -27.25 9.57
N SER A 173 25.71 -28.27 8.97
CA SER A 173 25.90 -29.58 9.61
C SER A 173 26.98 -30.34 8.89
N LEU A 174 27.75 -31.17 9.64
CA LEU A 174 28.76 -32.06 9.10
C LEU A 174 28.17 -33.18 8.23
N ARG A 175 26.92 -33.58 8.49
CA ARG A 175 26.31 -34.75 7.86
C ARG A 175 24.98 -34.50 7.18
N LYS A 176 24.18 -33.59 7.71
CA LYS A 176 22.81 -33.28 7.22
C LYS A 176 22.53 -31.78 7.18
N PRO A 177 23.23 -31.04 6.33
CA PRO A 177 22.92 -29.60 6.14
C PRO A 177 21.50 -29.45 5.63
N ARG A 178 20.80 -28.38 6.04
CA ARG A 178 19.41 -28.15 5.63
C ARG A 178 19.09 -26.68 5.47
N LEU A 179 18.09 -26.40 4.62
CA LEU A 179 17.47 -25.10 4.51
C LEU A 179 16.14 -25.08 5.28
N VAL A 180 15.96 -24.06 6.09
CA VAL A 180 14.63 -23.67 6.59
C VAL A 180 14.01 -22.74 5.55
N PRO A 181 12.87 -23.12 4.95
CA PRO A 181 12.28 -22.34 3.86
C PRO A 181 11.82 -20.97 4.31
N SER A 182 11.87 -20.02 3.38
CA SER A 182 11.27 -18.71 3.56
C SER A 182 9.75 -18.80 3.51
N ARG A 183 9.10 -17.80 4.10
CA ARG A 183 7.65 -17.59 3.96
C ARG A 183 7.38 -16.13 3.60
N ASP A 184 6.57 -15.96 2.57
CA ASP A 184 6.13 -14.63 2.17
C ASP A 184 5.28 -14.00 3.28
N GLY A 185 5.42 -12.70 3.41
CA GLY A 185 4.57 -11.90 4.24
C GLY A 185 3.41 -11.30 3.45
N LEU A 186 2.58 -10.53 4.12
CA LEU A 186 1.45 -9.81 3.55
C LEU A 186 1.39 -8.40 4.11
N ALA A 187 1.24 -7.41 3.24
CA ALA A 187 1.00 -6.02 3.64
C ALA A 187 -0.31 -5.50 3.05
N LEU A 188 -0.99 -4.66 3.81
CA LEU A 188 -2.14 -3.90 3.33
C LEU A 188 -1.64 -2.71 2.50
N ARG A 189 -2.29 -2.42 1.38
CA ARG A 189 -2.09 -1.17 0.62
C ARG A 189 -3.01 -0.09 1.20
N SER A 190 -2.61 0.46 2.34
CA SER A 190 -3.44 1.36 3.17
C SER A 190 -3.92 2.58 2.40
N ASP A 191 -3.08 3.17 1.54
CA ASP A 191 -3.47 4.32 0.69
C ASP A 191 -4.56 3.96 -0.30
N ARG A 192 -4.43 2.80 -0.97
CA ARG A 192 -5.46 2.29 -1.90
C ARG A 192 -6.76 1.97 -1.18
N LEU A 193 -6.67 1.44 0.02
CA LEU A 193 -7.84 1.16 0.84
C LEU A 193 -8.58 2.44 1.22
N ILE A 194 -7.87 3.47 1.68
CA ILE A 194 -8.46 4.78 1.99
C ILE A 194 -9.15 5.35 0.75
N ALA A 195 -8.44 5.41 -0.38
CA ALA A 195 -9.00 5.92 -1.64
C ALA A 195 -10.25 5.15 -2.11
N ALA A 196 -10.34 3.85 -1.82
CA ALA A 196 -11.50 3.03 -2.15
C ALA A 196 -12.66 3.20 -1.17
N ILE A 197 -12.40 3.51 0.10
CA ILE A 197 -13.42 3.75 1.14
C ILE A 197 -14.08 5.13 0.96
N GLU A 198 -13.31 6.16 0.66
CA GLU A 198 -13.78 7.56 0.61
C GLU A 198 -15.03 7.74 -0.26
N PRO A 199 -15.08 7.34 -1.54
CA PRO A 199 -16.29 7.50 -2.36
C PRO A 199 -17.48 6.73 -1.80
N ARG A 200 -17.27 5.58 -1.17
CA ARG A 200 -18.33 4.77 -0.56
C ARG A 200 -18.92 5.38 0.71
N LEU A 201 -18.16 6.21 1.41
CA LEU A 201 -18.68 6.98 2.55
C LEU A 201 -19.49 8.19 2.07
N LEU A 202 -19.16 8.76 0.90
CA LEU A 202 -19.80 9.95 0.35
C LEU A 202 -21.10 9.61 -0.42
N ASP A 203 -21.17 8.42 -1.00
CA ASP A 203 -22.34 7.97 -1.76
C ASP A 203 -23.06 6.81 -1.05
N PRO A 204 -24.34 7.01 -0.64
CA PRO A 204 -25.12 5.96 0.02
C PRO A 204 -25.54 4.82 -0.93
N ALA A 205 -25.50 5.03 -2.25
CA ALA A 205 -25.83 4.01 -3.25
C ALA A 205 -24.62 3.12 -3.60
N ALA A 206 -23.39 3.53 -3.23
CA ALA A 206 -22.20 2.76 -3.53
C ALA A 206 -22.19 1.38 -2.86
N PRO A 207 -21.56 0.35 -3.48
CA PRO A 207 -21.45 -0.99 -2.90
C PRO A 207 -20.88 -0.98 -1.49
N ARG A 208 -21.53 -1.71 -0.57
CA ARG A 208 -21.14 -1.76 0.86
C ARG A 208 -20.18 -2.88 1.20
N SER A 209 -19.64 -3.57 0.20
CA SER A 209 -18.56 -4.55 0.36
C SER A 209 -17.33 -4.10 -0.42
N LEU A 210 -16.14 -4.35 0.12
CA LEU A 210 -14.87 -3.99 -0.48
C LEU A 210 -13.80 -5.02 -0.08
N GLU A 211 -13.17 -5.64 -1.08
CA GLU A 211 -12.01 -6.51 -0.86
C GLU A 211 -10.80 -5.69 -0.44
N LEU A 212 -10.02 -6.19 0.55
CA LEU A 212 -8.83 -5.51 1.03
C LEU A 212 -7.71 -5.54 -0.03
N PRO A 213 -7.19 -4.39 -0.46
CA PRO A 213 -6.06 -4.34 -1.39
C PRO A 213 -4.77 -4.73 -0.65
N THR A 214 -4.32 -5.98 -0.83
CA THR A 214 -3.08 -6.49 -0.23
C THR A 214 -1.96 -6.61 -1.25
N LYS A 215 -0.73 -6.76 -0.76
CA LYS A 215 0.45 -7.11 -1.56
C LYS A 215 1.32 -8.12 -0.80
N PRO A 216 1.95 -9.10 -1.50
CA PRO A 216 2.92 -9.97 -0.88
C PRO A 216 4.18 -9.19 -0.47
N LEU A 217 4.80 -9.59 0.63
CA LEU A 217 6.13 -9.16 1.07
C LEU A 217 7.10 -10.32 0.87
N VAL A 218 7.97 -10.18 -0.13
CA VAL A 218 8.98 -11.19 -0.44
C VAL A 218 10.09 -11.12 0.61
N PRO A 219 10.45 -12.23 1.28
CA PRO A 219 11.55 -12.27 2.22
C PRO A 219 12.92 -12.17 1.54
N ASN A 220 13.93 -11.73 2.29
CA ASN A 220 15.31 -11.74 1.84
C ASN A 220 16.23 -12.31 2.94
N PRO A 221 16.94 -13.45 2.67
CA PRO A 221 16.92 -14.22 1.42
C PRO A 221 15.66 -15.09 1.25
N THR A 222 15.31 -15.38 -0.02
CA THR A 222 14.32 -16.40 -0.36
C THR A 222 14.94 -17.80 -0.27
N THR A 223 14.09 -18.84 -0.20
CA THR A 223 14.55 -20.24 -0.27
C THR A 223 15.37 -20.51 -1.53
N GLY A 224 14.92 -20.01 -2.68
CA GLY A 224 15.63 -20.19 -3.96
C GLY A 224 16.98 -19.49 -4.01
N ALA A 225 17.08 -18.26 -3.47
CA ALA A 225 18.35 -17.53 -3.39
C ALA A 225 19.35 -18.29 -2.49
N LEU A 226 18.89 -18.81 -1.36
CA LEU A 226 19.74 -19.55 -0.46
C LEU A 226 20.12 -20.92 -1.02
N ALA A 227 19.22 -21.61 -1.71
CA ALA A 227 19.51 -22.88 -2.39
C ALA A 227 20.60 -22.72 -3.46
N ARG A 228 20.58 -21.62 -4.23
CA ARG A 228 21.66 -21.30 -5.19
C ARG A 228 22.99 -21.05 -4.49
N ARG A 229 22.98 -20.30 -3.35
CA ARG A 229 24.20 -20.03 -2.56
C ARG A 229 24.85 -21.30 -2.01
N TYR A 230 24.04 -22.27 -1.60
CA TYR A 230 24.48 -23.55 -1.04
C TYR A 230 24.34 -24.71 -2.05
N ARG A 231 24.47 -24.40 -3.35
CA ARG A 231 24.51 -25.42 -4.40
C ARG A 231 25.65 -26.40 -4.15
N SER A 232 26.85 -25.88 -3.88
CA SER A 232 27.99 -26.63 -3.37
C SER A 232 28.25 -26.20 -1.93
N TYR A 233 28.58 -27.11 -1.07
CA TYR A 233 28.84 -26.89 0.34
C TYR A 233 29.88 -27.88 0.85
N ILE A 234 30.86 -27.37 1.58
CA ILE A 234 31.92 -28.19 2.19
C ILE A 234 31.70 -28.23 3.70
N ALA A 235 31.81 -29.43 4.29
CA ALA A 235 31.79 -29.60 5.73
C ALA A 235 33.04 -30.37 6.18
N VAL A 236 33.79 -29.78 7.09
CA VAL A 236 35.04 -30.31 7.66
C VAL A 236 34.84 -30.67 9.11
N SER A 237 35.02 -31.96 9.42
CA SER A 237 35.11 -32.43 10.79
C SER A 237 36.59 -32.56 11.20
N ARG A 238 37.02 -31.67 12.12
CA ARG A 238 38.40 -31.71 12.68
C ARG A 238 38.61 -33.00 13.49
N SER A 239 37.63 -33.43 14.24
CA SER A 239 37.67 -34.62 15.08
C SER A 239 37.71 -35.93 14.27
N GLU A 240 36.93 -36.01 13.19
CA GLU A 240 36.88 -37.18 12.30
C GLU A 240 38.00 -37.17 11.24
N ARG A 241 38.71 -36.00 11.02
CA ARG A 241 39.68 -35.75 9.93
C ARG A 241 39.07 -36.12 8.57
N ARG A 242 37.84 -35.60 8.35
CA ARG A 242 37.10 -35.82 7.13
C ARG A 242 36.57 -34.50 6.58
N LEU A 243 36.69 -34.35 5.27
CA LEU A 243 36.02 -33.30 4.47
C LEU A 243 34.89 -33.97 3.68
N ARG A 244 33.69 -33.38 3.76
CA ARG A 244 32.52 -33.87 3.03
C ARG A 244 32.10 -32.78 2.05
N LEU A 245 31.95 -33.20 0.79
CA LEU A 245 31.42 -32.37 -0.28
C LEU A 245 29.92 -32.68 -0.42
N PHE A 246 29.12 -31.63 -0.41
CA PHE A 246 27.69 -31.70 -0.68
C PHE A 246 27.35 -30.88 -1.93
N GLU A 247 26.51 -31.44 -2.80
CA GLU A 247 25.83 -30.72 -3.89
C GLU A 247 24.34 -30.78 -3.66
N HIS A 248 23.69 -29.63 -3.78
CA HIS A 248 22.25 -29.50 -3.49
C HIS A 248 21.87 -30.10 -2.11
N LEU A 249 22.76 -29.95 -1.13
CA LEU A 249 22.66 -30.46 0.25
C LEU A 249 22.64 -32.01 0.36
N LYS A 250 22.99 -32.73 -0.70
CA LYS A 250 23.21 -34.17 -0.70
C LYS A 250 24.68 -34.45 -0.66
N LEU A 251 25.11 -35.39 0.18
CA LEU A 251 26.50 -35.87 0.26
C LEU A 251 26.91 -36.49 -1.07
N VAL A 252 27.96 -35.94 -1.68
CA VAL A 252 28.57 -36.48 -2.92
C VAL A 252 29.78 -37.31 -2.63
N LYS A 253 30.75 -36.78 -1.82
CA LYS A 253 32.00 -37.45 -1.54
C LYS A 253 32.52 -37.09 -0.15
N THR A 254 33.28 -38.00 0.44
CA THR A 254 34.01 -37.81 1.69
C THR A 254 35.48 -38.07 1.44
N TYR A 255 36.33 -37.14 1.83
CA TYR A 255 37.77 -37.21 1.71
C TYR A 255 38.43 -37.37 3.06
N VAL A 256 39.55 -38.06 3.09
CA VAL A 256 40.47 -38.12 4.27
C VAL A 256 41.36 -36.87 4.23
N ILE A 257 41.49 -36.17 5.33
CA ILE A 257 42.26 -34.91 5.42
C ILE A 257 43.20 -34.93 6.63
N ALA A 258 44.22 -34.08 6.59
CA ALA A 258 44.88 -33.67 7.82
C ALA A 258 44.39 -32.24 8.22
N VAL A 259 44.38 -31.99 9.52
CA VAL A 259 43.96 -30.73 10.10
C VAL A 259 45.08 -30.14 10.98
N GLY A 260 44.88 -28.94 11.46
CA GLY A 260 45.83 -28.26 12.37
C GLY A 260 46.07 -29.07 13.66
N ARG A 261 47.34 -29.12 14.08
CA ARG A 261 47.78 -29.73 15.34
C ARG A 261 47.37 -28.91 16.55
N ILE A 262 47.50 -29.42 17.72
CA ILE A 262 47.28 -28.72 18.99
C ILE A 262 48.13 -27.48 19.04
N GLY A 263 47.52 -26.33 19.36
CA GLY A 263 48.14 -25.00 19.40
C GLY A 263 48.20 -24.30 18.05
N LEU A 264 47.85 -24.99 16.95
CA LEU A 264 47.75 -24.43 15.58
C LEU A 264 46.51 -25.05 14.87
N GLU A 265 45.39 -25.03 15.57
CA GLU A 265 44.17 -25.72 15.13
C GLU A 265 43.60 -25.06 13.86
N THR A 266 43.05 -25.86 12.97
CA THR A 266 42.23 -25.35 11.87
C THR A 266 41.05 -24.58 12.45
N PRO A 267 40.83 -23.28 12.08
CA PRO A 267 39.83 -22.44 12.70
C PRO A 267 38.40 -22.99 12.45
N ALA A 268 37.62 -23.14 13.52
CA ALA A 268 36.24 -23.55 13.44
C ALA A 268 35.35 -22.38 13.05
N GLY A 269 34.30 -22.63 12.25
CA GLY A 269 33.40 -21.56 11.84
C GLY A 269 32.68 -21.86 10.52
N LEU A 270 32.00 -20.85 10.02
CA LEU A 270 31.37 -20.85 8.70
C LEU A 270 32.09 -19.84 7.82
N TYR A 271 32.80 -20.32 6.85
CA TYR A 271 33.66 -19.57 5.93
C TYR A 271 33.17 -19.69 4.49
N ARG A 272 33.95 -19.21 3.54
CA ARG A 272 33.83 -19.41 2.09
C ARG A 272 35.20 -19.64 1.50
N THR A 273 35.27 -20.35 0.37
CA THR A 273 36.48 -20.34 -0.45
C THR A 273 36.57 -18.97 -1.13
N ASP A 274 37.53 -18.13 -0.75
CA ASP A 274 37.69 -16.77 -1.24
C ASP A 274 38.90 -16.58 -2.19
N ASP A 275 39.75 -17.57 -2.27
CA ASP A 275 40.89 -17.65 -3.17
C ASP A 275 41.06 -19.06 -3.73
N LYS A 276 41.43 -19.18 -5.02
CA LYS A 276 41.67 -20.46 -5.69
C LYS A 276 42.85 -20.33 -6.64
N GLN A 277 43.90 -21.16 -6.45
CA GLN A 277 45.10 -21.15 -7.26
C GLN A 277 45.46 -22.57 -7.75
N VAL A 278 46.00 -22.62 -8.95
CA VAL A 278 46.66 -23.80 -9.56
C VAL A 278 48.15 -23.61 -9.42
N ASP A 279 48.85 -24.63 -8.95
CA ASP A 279 50.27 -24.62 -8.72
C ASP A 279 50.69 -23.33 -7.95
N PRO A 280 50.16 -23.14 -6.72
CA PRO A 280 50.39 -21.91 -5.95
C PRO A 280 51.84 -21.72 -5.60
N SER A 281 52.29 -20.49 -5.36
CA SER A 281 53.49 -20.22 -4.58
C SER A 281 53.15 -20.12 -3.11
N TRP A 282 53.96 -20.73 -2.24
CA TRP A 282 53.74 -20.63 -0.80
C TRP A 282 54.38 -19.37 -0.23
N HIS A 283 53.54 -18.42 0.17
CA HIS A 283 53.96 -17.25 0.93
C HIS A 283 54.03 -17.64 2.41
N VAL A 284 55.27 -17.85 2.90
CA VAL A 284 55.49 -18.32 4.26
C VAL A 284 55.09 -17.22 5.26
N PRO A 285 54.15 -17.46 6.19
CA PRO A 285 53.75 -16.45 7.14
C PRO A 285 54.85 -16.12 8.14
N HIS A 286 54.80 -14.87 8.68
CA HIS A 286 55.70 -14.43 9.76
C HIS A 286 55.27 -15.00 11.12
N SER A 287 55.14 -16.32 11.20
CA SER A 287 54.77 -17.02 12.43
C SER A 287 56.01 -17.67 13.07
N ALA A 288 56.03 -17.78 14.41
CA ALA A 288 57.15 -18.36 15.14
C ALA A 288 57.52 -19.77 14.67
N TRP A 289 56.54 -20.57 14.22
CA TRP A 289 56.75 -21.92 13.71
C TRP A 289 57.45 -21.97 12.35
N ALA A 290 57.47 -20.86 11.59
CA ALA A 290 58.09 -20.79 10.27
C ALA A 290 59.63 -20.68 10.33
N GLY A 291 60.21 -20.30 11.47
CA GLY A 291 61.66 -20.22 11.69
C GLY A 291 62.37 -19.39 10.61
N ALA A 292 63.44 -19.92 10.04
CA ALA A 292 64.23 -19.27 8.99
C ALA A 292 63.50 -19.10 7.64
N LEU A 293 62.35 -19.72 7.46
CA LEU A 293 61.51 -19.58 6.24
C LEU A 293 60.56 -18.38 6.33
N ALA A 294 60.34 -17.78 7.49
CA ALA A 294 59.38 -16.69 7.69
C ALA A 294 59.57 -15.58 6.65
N GLY A 295 58.47 -15.17 5.97
CA GLY A 295 58.47 -14.14 4.94
C GLY A 295 59.02 -14.53 3.57
N ARG A 296 59.55 -15.76 3.41
CA ARG A 296 60.00 -16.26 2.10
C ARG A 296 58.84 -16.63 1.19
N VAL A 297 59.07 -16.59 -0.10
CA VAL A 297 58.17 -17.12 -1.13
C VAL A 297 58.80 -18.35 -1.73
N ILE A 298 58.14 -19.49 -1.62
CA ILE A 298 58.58 -20.76 -2.19
C ILE A 298 57.75 -20.97 -3.48
N PRO A 299 58.42 -21.02 -4.65
CA PRO A 299 57.71 -21.20 -5.91
C PRO A 299 57.14 -22.62 -6.04
N PRO A 300 56.18 -22.84 -7.00
CA PRO A 300 55.68 -24.17 -7.27
C PRO A 300 56.81 -25.16 -7.59
N GLY A 301 56.74 -26.35 -7.00
CA GLY A 301 57.73 -27.37 -7.22
C GLY A 301 57.84 -28.40 -6.11
N PRO A 302 58.92 -29.21 -6.11
CA PRO A 302 59.10 -30.27 -5.11
C PRO A 302 59.17 -29.77 -3.68
N ASP A 303 59.70 -28.54 -3.46
CA ASP A 303 59.87 -27.93 -2.13
C ASP A 303 58.63 -27.19 -1.64
N ASP A 304 57.62 -26.95 -2.52
CA ASP A 304 56.39 -26.30 -2.13
C ASP A 304 55.46 -27.25 -1.39
N PRO A 305 55.10 -26.98 -0.13
CA PRO A 305 54.19 -27.84 0.64
C PRO A 305 52.72 -27.75 0.25
N LEU A 306 52.34 -26.74 -0.55
CA LEU A 306 50.95 -26.54 -0.96
C LEU A 306 50.56 -27.44 -2.13
N LYS A 307 51.56 -27.85 -2.91
CA LYS A 307 51.39 -28.73 -4.08
C LYS A 307 50.36 -28.20 -5.09
N ALA A 308 49.70 -29.03 -5.81
CA ALA A 308 48.93 -28.78 -7.03
C ALA A 308 47.81 -27.74 -6.96
N ARG A 309 47.16 -27.54 -5.82
CA ARG A 309 45.98 -26.66 -5.68
C ARG A 309 45.95 -26.01 -4.31
N TRP A 310 45.42 -24.77 -4.30
CA TRP A 310 45.09 -23.99 -3.12
C TRP A 310 43.65 -23.47 -3.18
N MET A 311 42.92 -23.54 -2.07
CA MET A 311 41.63 -22.91 -1.84
C MET A 311 41.68 -22.22 -0.47
N GLY A 312 41.88 -20.90 -0.46
CA GLY A 312 41.91 -20.06 0.75
C GLY A 312 40.51 -19.89 1.34
N PHE A 313 40.41 -19.74 2.68
CA PHE A 313 39.11 -19.54 3.34
C PHE A 313 39.13 -18.61 4.55
N TYR A 314 40.31 -18.41 5.19
CA TYR A 314 40.40 -17.55 6.37
C TYR A 314 41.87 -17.26 6.72
N ASP A 315 42.27 -15.98 6.78
CA ASP A 315 43.54 -15.47 7.33
C ASP A 315 44.75 -16.38 7.04
N GLY A 316 45.01 -16.62 5.78
CA GLY A 316 46.10 -17.50 5.31
C GLY A 316 45.87 -18.99 5.52
N ALA A 317 44.76 -19.42 6.08
CA ALA A 317 44.37 -20.83 6.11
C ALA A 317 43.66 -21.24 4.83
N GLY A 318 43.96 -22.42 4.32
CA GLY A 318 43.38 -22.96 3.07
C GLY A 318 43.30 -24.48 3.05
N ILE A 319 42.69 -24.99 1.99
CA ILE A 319 42.70 -26.40 1.61
C ILE A 319 43.72 -26.56 0.50
N HIS A 320 44.66 -27.51 0.64
CA HIS A 320 45.73 -27.69 -0.33
C HIS A 320 46.17 -29.17 -0.45
N GLY A 321 46.96 -29.46 -1.45
CA GLY A 321 47.57 -30.77 -1.64
C GLY A 321 48.70 -31.06 -0.66
N THR A 322 49.04 -32.34 -0.50
CA THR A 322 50.23 -32.79 0.20
C THR A 322 50.79 -34.09 -0.42
N ASP A 323 52.11 -34.21 -0.45
CA ASP A 323 52.83 -35.47 -0.75
C ASP A 323 53.09 -36.28 0.51
N ASP A 324 52.97 -35.68 1.70
CA ASP A 324 53.05 -36.42 2.99
C ASP A 324 51.69 -37.10 3.26
N LEU A 325 51.50 -38.27 2.60
CA LEU A 325 50.29 -39.08 2.75
C LEU A 325 50.13 -39.65 4.16
N SER A 326 51.22 -39.78 4.92
CA SER A 326 51.18 -40.26 6.29
C SER A 326 50.51 -39.30 7.27
N SER A 327 50.49 -38.02 6.93
CA SER A 327 49.81 -36.96 7.70
C SER A 327 48.27 -37.04 7.59
N LEU A 328 47.74 -37.68 6.54
CA LEU A 328 46.28 -37.77 6.33
C LEU A 328 45.64 -38.62 7.41
N GLY A 329 44.48 -38.20 7.90
CA GLY A 329 43.79 -38.79 9.05
C GLY A 329 44.32 -38.31 10.40
N THR A 330 45.26 -37.39 10.44
CA THR A 330 45.88 -36.88 11.67
C THR A 330 45.71 -35.38 11.85
N ALA A 331 46.17 -34.83 12.99
CA ALA A 331 46.27 -33.41 13.28
C ALA A 331 47.76 -33.02 13.16
N ALA A 332 48.27 -32.80 11.94
CA ALA A 332 49.68 -32.60 11.66
C ALA A 332 50.00 -31.25 11.00
N SER A 333 49.00 -30.48 10.56
CA SER A 333 49.26 -29.18 9.87
C SER A 333 49.44 -28.02 10.84
N HIS A 334 49.75 -26.84 10.29
CA HIS A 334 49.84 -25.58 11.00
C HIS A 334 48.58 -24.70 10.84
N GLY A 335 47.40 -25.36 10.70
CA GLY A 335 46.10 -24.67 10.56
C GLY A 335 45.39 -24.94 9.23
N CYS A 336 46.13 -25.21 8.16
CA CYS A 336 45.57 -25.57 6.86
C CYS A 336 44.93 -26.99 6.87
N ILE A 337 44.16 -27.28 5.85
CA ILE A 337 43.56 -28.58 5.58
C ILE A 337 44.35 -29.24 4.45
N ARG A 338 45.03 -30.38 4.74
CA ARG A 338 45.78 -31.12 3.74
C ARG A 338 44.93 -32.24 3.13
N MET A 339 45.07 -32.41 1.83
CA MET A 339 44.43 -33.49 1.06
C MET A 339 45.47 -34.20 0.20
N SER A 340 45.21 -35.45 -0.23
CA SER A 340 46.02 -36.06 -1.29
C SER A 340 45.99 -35.19 -2.54
N ILE A 341 47.06 -35.20 -3.36
CA ILE A 341 47.11 -34.42 -4.59
C ILE A 341 45.95 -34.77 -5.54
N PRO A 342 45.60 -36.04 -5.78
CA PRO A 342 44.44 -36.37 -6.61
C PRO A 342 43.12 -35.81 -6.04
N ASP A 343 42.90 -35.93 -4.73
CA ASP A 343 41.64 -35.48 -4.09
C ASP A 343 41.50 -33.94 -4.11
N VAL A 344 42.60 -33.19 -3.91
CA VAL A 344 42.50 -31.71 -3.96
C VAL A 344 42.28 -31.20 -5.37
N ILE A 345 42.84 -31.86 -6.41
CA ILE A 345 42.62 -31.54 -7.82
C ILE A 345 41.13 -31.78 -8.17
N GLU A 346 40.58 -32.94 -7.74
CA GLU A 346 39.18 -33.24 -7.95
C GLU A 346 38.27 -32.22 -7.25
N LEU A 347 38.45 -31.99 -5.95
CA LEU A 347 37.69 -31.04 -5.17
C LEU A 347 37.74 -29.64 -5.76
N TYR A 348 38.91 -29.18 -6.17
CA TYR A 348 39.17 -27.88 -6.82
C TYR A 348 38.33 -27.74 -8.11
N GLY A 349 38.25 -28.78 -8.93
CA GLY A 349 37.49 -28.78 -10.18
C GLY A 349 35.96 -28.65 -9.97
N ILE A 350 35.45 -29.21 -8.88
CA ILE A 350 34.01 -29.23 -8.57
C ILE A 350 33.56 -27.96 -7.85
N VAL A 351 34.39 -27.46 -6.95
CA VAL A 351 34.03 -26.37 -6.00
C VAL A 351 34.22 -24.99 -6.61
N PRO A 352 33.16 -24.20 -6.84
CA PRO A 352 33.27 -22.82 -7.27
C PRO A 352 33.91 -21.90 -6.22
N LEU A 353 34.43 -20.76 -6.64
CA LEU A 353 34.81 -19.67 -5.74
C LEU A 353 33.60 -19.25 -4.89
N HIS A 354 33.83 -18.84 -3.67
CA HIS A 354 32.82 -18.46 -2.67
C HIS A 354 31.92 -19.62 -2.20
N THR A 355 32.32 -20.87 -2.40
CA THR A 355 31.62 -22.03 -1.84
C THR A 355 31.61 -21.96 -0.31
N PRO A 356 30.45 -22.09 0.36
CA PRO A 356 30.36 -22.13 1.81
C PRO A 356 31.10 -23.34 2.39
N LEU A 357 31.91 -23.09 3.42
CA LEU A 357 32.74 -24.07 4.13
C LEU A 357 32.45 -24.00 5.62
N PHE A 358 31.96 -25.09 6.19
CA PHE A 358 31.71 -25.22 7.63
C PHE A 358 32.75 -26.13 8.26
N ILE A 359 33.43 -25.65 9.28
CA ILE A 359 34.47 -26.36 10.04
C ILE A 359 34.05 -26.48 11.50
N SER A 360 34.06 -27.71 12.03
CA SER A 360 33.68 -28.02 13.41
C SER A 360 34.63 -29.00 14.09
#